data_3ad6b23286608d00a2fd718baa7b1225
#
_entry.id   3ad6b23286608d00a2fd718baa7b1225
#
_cell.length_a   1.000
_cell.length_b   1.000
_cell.length_c   1.000
_cell.angle_alpha   90.00
_cell.angle_beta   90.00
_cell.angle_gamma   90.00
#
_symmetry.space_group_name_H-M   'P 1'
#
loop_
_entity.id
_entity.type
_entity.pdbx_description
1 polymer ?
#
loop_
_entity_poly.entity_id
_entity_poly.type
_entity_poly.pdbx_seq_one_letter_code
_entity_poly.pdbx_strand_id
1 'polypeptide(L)'
;VPRSPAAPRPPLSIAVLAHLRHPVAAPFMGGMEAHCDLLVRTLRAEGHAVTLFASGDSAGDLPLHAIAPRAYEAELPWARWRGTPELDAWLAAAYARAWEAIGAGGFDVVHNNSLFAGVHGWAARDGVPMLTSLHVPPFATLRDAIVAHAAPWTALTVPSRAQLPLWEGVRPDALHVAHNGIDLARWPMGDARGRRAIWAGRITPNKGTLVALRAATRAGIALYLAGPIECADYFAELAPHLHAPHRYLGHLAGADLAAAMADAAVALCTPMWEEPFGLVAAEALACGTPVAALDRGALGEVIGDCGALAADEAGLPAAIWRAMRVPRAQCRTRAEALFGAPAMVARYAALYEAVFAAAPPASSIASTRALLA
;
A
#
# COMPACT_ATOMS: atom_id res chain seq x y z
N VAL A 1 -17.42 15.82 -29.35
CA VAL A 1 -16.49 15.12 -30.22
C VAL A 1 -15.69 14.15 -29.35
N PRO A 2 -15.73 12.82 -29.60
CA PRO A 2 -14.89 11.89 -28.87
C PRO A 2 -13.43 12.24 -29.15
N ARG A 3 -12.63 12.40 -28.07
CA ARG A 3 -11.18 12.58 -28.19
C ARG A 3 -10.60 11.34 -28.86
N SER A 4 -9.83 11.50 -29.91
CA SER A 4 -9.00 10.43 -30.50
C SER A 4 -8.23 9.71 -29.40
N PRO A 5 -8.10 8.37 -29.45
CA PRO A 5 -7.22 7.66 -28.53
C PRO A 5 -5.83 8.26 -28.65
N ALA A 6 -5.26 8.65 -27.52
CA ALA A 6 -3.89 9.14 -27.45
C ALA A 6 -2.95 8.07 -28.02
N ALA A 7 -1.94 8.49 -28.80
CA ALA A 7 -0.91 7.58 -29.30
C ALA A 7 -0.29 6.76 -28.15
N PRO A 8 0.06 5.48 -28.37
CA PRO A 8 0.69 4.67 -27.35
C PRO A 8 1.97 5.36 -26.84
N ARG A 9 2.08 5.49 -25.54
CA ARG A 9 3.24 6.13 -24.89
C ARG A 9 4.50 5.27 -25.08
N PRO A 10 5.67 5.85 -25.25
CA PRO A 10 6.90 5.06 -25.32
C PRO A 10 7.15 4.34 -24.00
N PRO A 11 7.67 3.10 -24.03
CA PRO A 11 8.09 2.39 -22.85
C PRO A 11 9.14 3.19 -22.05
N LEU A 12 8.98 3.28 -20.73
CA LEU A 12 9.95 3.88 -19.82
C LEU A 12 10.81 2.81 -19.17
N SER A 13 12.06 3.17 -18.81
CA SER A 13 12.92 2.42 -17.91
C SER A 13 12.72 2.91 -16.48
N ILE A 14 12.13 2.06 -15.61
CA ILE A 14 11.65 2.46 -14.27
C ILE A 14 12.42 1.69 -13.20
N ALA A 15 13.06 2.41 -12.28
CA ALA A 15 13.60 1.85 -11.05
C ALA A 15 12.55 1.91 -9.94
N VAL A 16 12.07 0.78 -9.44
CA VAL A 16 11.16 0.71 -8.30
C VAL A 16 11.96 0.42 -7.04
N LEU A 17 12.00 1.37 -6.12
CA LEU A 17 12.72 1.28 -4.86
C LEU A 17 11.77 0.86 -3.74
N ALA A 18 11.92 -0.35 -3.23
CA ALA A 18 11.02 -0.93 -2.23
C ALA A 18 11.43 -0.57 -0.80
N HIS A 19 10.47 -0.70 0.14
CA HIS A 19 10.75 -0.75 1.57
C HIS A 19 11.43 -2.07 1.93
N LEU A 20 12.37 -2.04 2.89
CA LEU A 20 13.24 -3.20 3.17
C LEU A 20 12.88 -3.95 4.47
N ARG A 21 11.73 -3.66 5.09
CA ARG A 21 11.34 -4.35 6.34
C ARG A 21 11.07 -5.83 6.11
N HIS A 22 10.31 -6.15 5.09
CA HIS A 22 9.96 -7.50 4.68
C HIS A 22 10.26 -7.70 3.20
N PRO A 23 10.48 -8.95 2.75
CA PRO A 23 10.71 -9.22 1.33
C PRO A 23 9.44 -8.94 0.51
N VAL A 24 9.63 -8.48 -0.73
CA VAL A 24 8.54 -8.36 -1.71
C VAL A 24 8.24 -9.76 -2.26
N ALA A 25 7.59 -10.58 -1.46
CA ALA A 25 7.25 -11.98 -1.76
C ALA A 25 5.97 -12.41 -1.02
N ALA A 26 5.16 -13.23 -1.68
CA ALA A 26 3.98 -13.82 -1.03
C ALA A 26 4.39 -15.00 -0.11
N PRO A 27 3.72 -15.21 1.05
CA PRO A 27 2.61 -14.40 1.58
C PRO A 27 3.10 -13.05 2.11
N PHE A 28 2.51 -11.95 1.63
CA PHE A 28 2.93 -10.60 2.02
C PHE A 28 2.65 -10.32 3.50
N MET A 29 3.60 -9.68 4.17
CA MET A 29 3.45 -9.26 5.57
C MET A 29 2.68 -7.95 5.70
N GLY A 30 2.60 -7.16 4.64
CA GLY A 30 1.89 -5.88 4.65
C GLY A 30 1.50 -5.37 3.27
N GLY A 31 0.78 -4.25 3.27
CA GLY A 31 0.28 -3.63 2.04
C GLY A 31 1.37 -3.03 1.16
N MET A 32 2.51 -2.63 1.72
CA MET A 32 3.60 -2.03 0.94
C MET A 32 4.30 -3.05 0.04
N GLU A 33 4.55 -4.24 0.55
CA GLU A 33 5.14 -5.35 -0.20
C GLU A 33 4.19 -5.81 -1.31
N ALA A 34 2.90 -5.99 -0.98
CA ALA A 34 1.87 -6.33 -1.96
C ALA A 34 1.71 -5.26 -3.05
N HIS A 35 1.78 -3.98 -2.67
CA HIS A 35 1.75 -2.86 -3.61
C HIS A 35 2.95 -2.86 -4.54
N CYS A 36 4.18 -3.07 -4.03
CA CYS A 36 5.39 -3.12 -4.85
C CYS A 36 5.34 -4.28 -5.86
N ASP A 37 4.93 -5.48 -5.44
CA ASP A 37 4.76 -6.65 -6.33
C ASP A 37 3.77 -6.33 -7.45
N LEU A 38 2.58 -5.82 -7.09
CA LEU A 38 1.54 -5.48 -8.05
C LEU A 38 1.98 -4.39 -9.00
N LEU A 39 2.63 -3.35 -8.50
CA LEU A 39 3.15 -2.23 -9.29
C LEU A 39 4.14 -2.73 -10.35
N VAL A 40 5.16 -3.50 -9.94
CA VAL A 40 6.19 -4.03 -10.85
C VAL A 40 5.57 -4.92 -11.93
N ARG A 41 4.68 -5.85 -11.54
CA ARG A 41 4.03 -6.75 -12.50
C ARG A 41 3.15 -6.00 -13.49
N THR A 42 2.38 -5.01 -13.01
CA THR A 42 1.47 -4.24 -13.87
C THR A 42 2.23 -3.33 -14.83
N LEU A 43 3.26 -2.61 -14.37
CA LEU A 43 4.12 -1.79 -15.23
C LEU A 43 4.78 -2.62 -16.34
N ARG A 44 5.27 -3.82 -16.02
CA ARG A 44 5.83 -4.74 -17.02
C ARG A 44 4.78 -5.23 -18.01
N ALA A 45 3.58 -5.54 -17.53
CA ALA A 45 2.47 -5.96 -18.41
C ALA A 45 2.05 -4.84 -19.38
N GLU A 46 2.23 -3.57 -18.99
CA GLU A 46 2.02 -2.40 -19.84
C GLU A 46 3.23 -2.06 -20.75
N GLY A 47 4.28 -2.88 -20.71
CA GLY A 47 5.42 -2.79 -21.63
C GLY A 47 6.59 -1.96 -21.14
N HIS A 48 6.59 -1.46 -19.91
CA HIS A 48 7.72 -0.74 -19.33
C HIS A 48 8.89 -1.69 -18.98
N ALA A 49 10.12 -1.20 -19.10
CA ALA A 49 11.30 -1.85 -18.57
C ALA A 49 11.41 -1.51 -17.09
N VAL A 50 11.26 -2.51 -16.20
CA VAL A 50 11.22 -2.28 -14.74
C VAL A 50 12.32 -3.05 -14.05
N THR A 51 13.01 -2.42 -13.10
CA THR A 51 13.92 -3.07 -12.15
C THR A 51 13.44 -2.79 -10.72
N LEU A 52 13.26 -3.85 -9.93
CA LEU A 52 12.91 -3.77 -8.52
C LEU A 52 14.18 -3.76 -7.66
N PHE A 53 14.41 -2.70 -6.93
CA PHE A 53 15.47 -2.57 -5.93
C PHE A 53 14.89 -2.94 -4.56
N ALA A 54 15.19 -4.15 -4.08
CA ALA A 54 14.64 -4.71 -2.85
C ALA A 54 15.67 -5.63 -2.15
N SER A 55 15.25 -6.29 -1.07
CA SER A 55 16.06 -7.33 -0.42
C SER A 55 16.14 -8.61 -1.28
N GLY A 56 17.26 -9.33 -1.19
CA GLY A 56 17.56 -10.51 -2.01
C GLY A 56 16.68 -11.72 -1.75
N ASP A 57 15.95 -11.73 -0.65
CA ASP A 57 14.93 -12.73 -0.31
C ASP A 57 13.53 -12.40 -0.87
N SER A 58 13.41 -11.38 -1.72
CA SER A 58 12.20 -11.08 -2.49
C SER A 58 11.95 -12.11 -3.60
N ALA A 59 10.73 -12.13 -4.18
CA ALA A 59 10.30 -13.15 -5.15
C ALA A 59 11.21 -13.19 -6.39
N GLY A 60 11.73 -14.37 -6.71
CA GLY A 60 12.72 -14.57 -7.77
C GLY A 60 12.19 -14.43 -9.21
N ASP A 61 10.87 -14.33 -9.42
CA ASP A 61 10.23 -14.06 -10.70
C ASP A 61 10.07 -12.55 -11.01
N LEU A 62 10.44 -11.69 -10.06
CA LEU A 62 10.52 -10.23 -10.25
C LEU A 62 11.88 -9.84 -10.84
N PRO A 63 11.96 -8.73 -11.60
CA PRO A 63 13.22 -8.20 -12.14
C PRO A 63 14.04 -7.54 -11.01
N LEU A 64 14.56 -8.37 -10.11
CA LEU A 64 15.16 -7.96 -8.84
C LEU A 64 16.63 -7.53 -9.00
N HIS A 65 16.94 -6.35 -8.46
CA HIS A 65 18.30 -5.93 -8.10
C HIS A 65 18.39 -5.91 -6.56
N ALA A 66 19.09 -6.90 -6.00
CA ALA A 66 19.22 -7.03 -4.54
C ALA A 66 20.13 -5.94 -3.96
N ILE A 67 19.60 -5.11 -3.07
CA ILE A 67 20.35 -4.04 -2.38
C ILE A 67 20.73 -4.38 -0.94
N ALA A 68 20.22 -5.47 -0.43
CA ALA A 68 20.60 -6.13 0.81
C ALA A 68 20.41 -7.64 0.65
N PRO A 69 21.16 -8.49 1.36
CA PRO A 69 20.99 -9.95 1.24
C PRO A 69 19.59 -10.42 1.64
N ARG A 70 19.03 -9.84 2.71
CA ARG A 70 17.71 -10.13 3.26
C ARG A 70 17.03 -8.86 3.76
N ALA A 71 15.71 -8.93 3.94
CA ALA A 71 14.93 -7.92 4.63
C ALA A 71 15.37 -7.78 6.10
N TYR A 72 15.38 -6.55 6.62
CA TYR A 72 15.99 -6.28 7.93
C TYR A 72 15.23 -6.86 9.12
N GLU A 73 13.92 -7.12 9.00
CA GLU A 73 13.12 -7.65 10.13
C GLU A 73 13.69 -8.95 10.70
N ALA A 74 14.37 -9.77 9.87
CA ALA A 74 14.97 -11.02 10.30
C ALA A 74 16.19 -10.82 11.23
N GLU A 75 16.95 -9.75 11.04
CA GLU A 75 18.21 -9.48 11.75
C GLU A 75 18.07 -8.32 12.75
N LEU A 76 17.31 -7.31 12.37
CA LEU A 76 17.08 -6.07 13.13
C LEU A 76 15.56 -5.83 13.31
N PRO A 77 14.83 -6.66 14.10
CA PRO A 77 13.39 -6.55 14.27
C PRO A 77 12.94 -5.13 14.64
N TRP A 78 11.99 -4.59 13.88
CA TRP A 78 11.50 -3.22 14.03
C TRP A 78 11.08 -2.86 15.45
N ALA A 79 10.44 -3.79 16.17
CA ALA A 79 9.98 -3.56 17.53
C ALA A 79 11.11 -3.17 18.48
N ARG A 80 12.33 -3.66 18.23
CA ARG A 80 13.53 -3.42 19.05
C ARG A 80 14.44 -2.33 18.50
N TRP A 81 14.58 -2.24 17.15
CA TRP A 81 15.64 -1.48 16.52
C TRP A 81 15.18 -0.16 15.87
N ARG A 82 13.87 0.14 15.85
CA ARG A 82 13.36 1.39 15.28
C ARG A 82 14.02 2.60 15.97
N GLY A 83 14.51 3.54 15.16
CA GLY A 83 15.11 4.78 15.63
C GLY A 83 16.48 4.59 16.29
N THR A 84 17.14 3.44 16.09
CA THR A 84 18.52 3.22 16.52
C THR A 84 19.50 3.58 15.41
N PRO A 85 20.73 4.06 15.77
CA PRO A 85 21.77 4.36 14.78
C PRO A 85 22.16 3.16 13.92
N GLU A 86 22.05 1.94 14.46
CA GLU A 86 22.41 0.70 13.76
C GLU A 86 21.44 0.41 12.61
N LEU A 87 20.14 0.51 12.85
CA LEU A 87 19.14 0.32 11.78
C LEU A 87 19.23 1.46 10.75
N ASP A 88 19.43 2.69 11.21
CA ASP A 88 19.58 3.85 10.32
C ASP A 88 20.83 3.71 9.43
N ALA A 89 21.97 3.25 9.97
CA ALA A 89 23.17 2.99 9.21
C ALA A 89 22.99 1.83 8.20
N TRP A 90 22.30 0.76 8.59
CA TRP A 90 21.98 -0.37 7.72
C TRP A 90 21.12 0.09 6.53
N LEU A 91 20.06 0.85 6.79
CA LEU A 91 19.20 1.40 5.75
C LEU A 91 19.95 2.35 4.83
N ALA A 92 20.75 3.26 5.39
CA ALA A 92 21.55 4.19 4.61
C ALA A 92 22.52 3.47 3.67
N ALA A 93 23.20 2.43 4.15
CA ALA A 93 24.11 1.62 3.32
C ALA A 93 23.38 0.84 2.22
N ALA A 94 22.19 0.27 2.51
CA ALA A 94 21.41 -0.46 1.53
C ALA A 94 20.89 0.46 0.42
N TYR A 95 20.31 1.61 0.79
CA TYR A 95 19.79 2.56 -0.20
C TYR A 95 20.89 3.32 -0.95
N ALA A 96 22.07 3.52 -0.35
CA ALA A 96 23.24 4.07 -1.08
C ALA A 96 23.66 3.13 -2.22
N ARG A 97 23.73 1.81 -1.98
CA ARG A 97 24.00 0.83 -3.05
C ARG A 97 22.94 0.87 -4.16
N ALA A 98 21.66 0.99 -3.77
CA ALA A 98 20.58 1.15 -4.75
C ALA A 98 20.79 2.41 -5.59
N TRP A 99 21.10 3.53 -4.93
CA TRP A 99 21.25 4.82 -5.60
C TRP A 99 22.44 4.85 -6.58
N GLU A 100 23.55 4.22 -6.20
CA GLU A 100 24.71 4.03 -7.08
C GLU A 100 24.34 3.23 -8.33
N ALA A 101 23.65 2.09 -8.17
CA ALA A 101 23.19 1.26 -9.27
C ALA A 101 22.15 1.97 -10.16
N ILE A 102 21.24 2.75 -9.57
CA ILE A 102 20.27 3.60 -10.30
C ILE A 102 21.04 4.63 -11.15
N GLY A 103 22.03 5.29 -10.59
CA GLY A 103 22.84 6.28 -11.30
C GLY A 103 23.65 5.71 -12.47
N ALA A 104 24.00 4.42 -12.43
CA ALA A 104 24.68 3.70 -13.51
C ALA A 104 23.71 3.06 -14.53
N GLY A 105 22.44 2.85 -14.16
CA GLY A 105 21.50 2.00 -14.90
C GLY A 105 20.70 2.70 -16.02
N GLY A 106 20.77 4.02 -16.15
CA GLY A 106 20.08 4.76 -17.23
C GLY A 106 18.55 4.71 -17.11
N PHE A 107 18.01 4.80 -15.93
CA PHE A 107 16.56 4.84 -15.67
C PHE A 107 15.96 6.22 -16.02
N ASP A 108 14.78 6.22 -16.64
CA ASP A 108 14.03 7.43 -16.95
C ASP A 108 13.39 8.02 -15.69
N VAL A 109 12.96 7.16 -14.74
CA VAL A 109 12.30 7.58 -13.50
C VAL A 109 12.54 6.57 -12.37
N VAL A 110 12.61 7.09 -11.15
CA VAL A 110 12.61 6.30 -9.91
C VAL A 110 11.22 6.37 -9.28
N HIS A 111 10.58 5.22 -9.06
CA HIS A 111 9.39 5.12 -8.22
C HIS A 111 9.80 4.68 -6.81
N ASN A 112 9.80 5.63 -5.90
CA ASN A 112 10.24 5.42 -4.52
C ASN A 112 9.09 4.98 -3.61
N ASN A 113 9.19 3.77 -3.04
CA ASN A 113 8.31 3.23 -1.99
C ASN A 113 9.07 2.96 -0.69
N SER A 114 10.28 3.51 -0.53
CA SER A 114 11.22 3.08 0.51
C SER A 114 10.91 3.61 1.91
N LEU A 115 10.23 4.75 2.03
CA LEU A 115 10.11 5.56 3.25
C LEU A 115 11.46 6.08 3.80
N PHE A 116 12.57 5.89 3.08
CA PHE A 116 13.89 6.35 3.47
C PHE A 116 14.09 7.82 3.07
N ALA A 117 14.32 8.68 4.06
CA ALA A 117 14.39 10.13 3.85
C ALA A 117 15.54 10.58 2.92
N GLY A 118 16.68 9.90 2.96
CA GLY A 118 17.90 10.27 2.24
C GLY A 118 17.76 10.32 0.72
N VAL A 119 16.88 9.51 0.13
CA VAL A 119 16.68 9.47 -1.34
C VAL A 119 16.15 10.80 -1.90
N HIS A 120 15.43 11.59 -1.11
CA HIS A 120 14.93 12.89 -1.54
C HIS A 120 16.07 13.89 -1.80
N GLY A 121 17.04 13.94 -0.88
CA GLY A 121 18.24 14.75 -1.05
C GLY A 121 19.09 14.29 -2.23
N TRP A 122 19.21 12.97 -2.44
CA TRP A 122 19.95 12.43 -3.58
C TRP A 122 19.26 12.73 -4.92
N ALA A 123 17.93 12.57 -5.00
CA ALA A 123 17.16 12.89 -6.22
C ALA A 123 17.28 14.37 -6.60
N ALA A 124 17.19 15.27 -5.60
CA ALA A 124 17.36 16.71 -5.83
C ALA A 124 18.78 17.06 -6.28
N ARG A 125 19.81 16.53 -5.61
CA ARG A 125 21.23 16.76 -5.92
C ARG A 125 21.61 16.26 -7.32
N ASP A 126 21.16 15.05 -7.66
CA ASP A 126 21.60 14.36 -8.88
C ASP A 126 20.66 14.57 -10.07
N GLY A 127 19.60 15.40 -9.93
CA GLY A 127 18.65 15.68 -11.00
C GLY A 127 17.83 14.47 -11.46
N VAL A 128 17.64 13.47 -10.59
CA VAL A 128 16.96 12.21 -10.93
C VAL A 128 15.45 12.37 -10.82
N PRO A 129 14.69 12.14 -11.92
CA PRO A 129 13.23 12.14 -11.87
C PRO A 129 12.71 11.12 -10.86
N MET A 130 11.90 11.56 -9.88
CA MET A 130 11.42 10.66 -8.86
C MET A 130 9.96 10.91 -8.50
N LEU A 131 9.17 9.83 -8.49
CA LEU A 131 7.84 9.78 -7.90
C LEU A 131 7.91 9.00 -6.59
N THR A 132 7.47 9.59 -5.48
CA THR A 132 7.41 8.90 -4.19
C THR A 132 5.97 8.58 -3.80
N SER A 133 5.67 7.32 -3.52
CA SER A 133 4.39 6.90 -2.93
C SER A 133 4.46 6.89 -1.41
N LEU A 134 3.61 7.70 -0.79
CA LEU A 134 3.55 7.90 0.67
C LEU A 134 2.46 6.99 1.26
N HIS A 135 2.86 5.78 1.64
CA HIS A 135 1.94 4.72 2.08
C HIS A 135 1.53 4.81 3.56
N VAL A 136 2.18 5.69 4.32
CA VAL A 136 1.95 5.88 5.75
C VAL A 136 1.76 7.37 6.06
N PRO A 137 1.12 7.72 7.19
CA PRO A 137 1.11 9.10 7.65
C PRO A 137 2.52 9.68 7.81
N PRO A 138 2.70 11.01 7.70
CA PRO A 138 4.01 11.63 7.81
C PRO A 138 4.64 11.41 9.18
N PHE A 139 5.95 11.19 9.17
CA PHE A 139 6.81 11.30 10.34
C PHE A 139 7.91 12.34 10.06
N ALA A 140 8.38 13.00 11.10
CA ALA A 140 9.18 14.23 10.97
C ALA A 140 10.36 14.08 10.00
N THR A 141 11.20 13.05 10.16
CA THR A 141 12.40 12.85 9.33
C THR A 141 12.08 12.78 7.84
N LEU A 142 11.02 12.05 7.44
CA LEU A 142 10.63 11.93 6.03
C LEU A 142 10.02 13.21 5.51
N ARG A 143 9.09 13.83 6.26
CA ARG A 143 8.44 15.08 5.86
C ARG A 143 9.47 16.20 5.69
N ASP A 144 10.37 16.36 6.65
CA ASP A 144 11.37 17.44 6.63
C ASP A 144 12.34 17.25 5.45
N ALA A 145 12.73 16.01 5.13
CA ALA A 145 13.54 15.74 3.94
C ALA A 145 12.80 16.04 2.63
N ILE A 146 11.52 15.69 2.53
CA ILE A 146 10.68 16.03 1.37
C ILE A 146 10.59 17.54 1.16
N VAL A 147 10.34 18.28 2.22
CA VAL A 147 10.20 19.75 2.16
C VAL A 147 11.53 20.40 1.82
N ALA A 148 12.63 19.96 2.45
CA ALA A 148 13.96 20.54 2.25
C ALA A 148 14.53 20.28 0.84
N HIS A 149 14.14 19.16 0.21
CA HIS A 149 14.71 18.72 -1.07
C HIS A 149 13.67 18.65 -2.21
N ALA A 150 12.60 19.48 -2.11
CA ALA A 150 11.62 19.59 -3.18
C ALA A 150 12.27 20.12 -4.47
N ALA A 151 12.05 19.40 -5.58
CA ALA A 151 12.57 19.78 -6.90
C ALA A 151 11.47 19.67 -7.97
N PRO A 152 11.57 20.38 -9.11
CA PRO A 152 10.56 20.28 -10.17
C PRO A 152 10.37 18.86 -10.74
N TRP A 153 11.42 18.05 -10.69
CA TRP A 153 11.45 16.65 -11.15
C TRP A 153 11.14 15.64 -10.04
N THR A 154 10.59 16.09 -8.91
CA THR A 154 10.10 15.21 -7.84
C THR A 154 8.62 15.44 -7.59
N ALA A 155 7.86 14.35 -7.54
CA ALA A 155 6.44 14.37 -7.21
C ALA A 155 6.12 13.32 -6.14
N LEU A 156 4.98 13.48 -5.49
CA LEU A 156 4.53 12.66 -4.38
C LEU A 156 3.12 12.16 -4.63
N THR A 157 2.81 10.96 -4.18
CA THR A 157 1.44 10.48 -4.14
C THR A 157 1.05 10.01 -2.75
N VAL A 158 -0.20 10.26 -2.39
CA VAL A 158 -0.88 9.68 -1.23
C VAL A 158 -1.98 8.74 -1.72
N PRO A 159 -2.28 7.66 -0.99
CA PRO A 159 -3.25 6.65 -1.46
C PRO A 159 -4.71 7.10 -1.34
N SER A 160 -5.00 8.24 -0.71
CA SER A 160 -6.35 8.78 -0.54
C SER A 160 -6.36 10.29 -0.31
N ARG A 161 -7.53 10.91 -0.53
CA ARG A 161 -7.74 12.34 -0.20
C ARG A 161 -7.62 12.60 1.29
N ALA A 162 -7.98 11.64 2.14
CA ALA A 162 -7.87 11.76 3.59
C ALA A 162 -6.43 11.98 4.07
N GLN A 163 -5.43 11.58 3.26
CA GLN A 163 -4.02 11.76 3.60
C GLN A 163 -3.48 13.15 3.22
N LEU A 164 -4.11 13.89 2.30
CA LEU A 164 -3.61 15.19 1.84
C LEU A 164 -3.37 16.19 2.98
N PRO A 165 -4.31 16.40 3.93
CA PRO A 165 -4.13 17.36 5.00
C PRO A 165 -2.98 17.05 5.96
N LEU A 166 -2.53 15.77 6.00
CA LEU A 166 -1.47 15.35 6.90
C LEU A 166 -0.08 15.80 6.43
N TRP A 167 0.09 16.11 5.13
CA TRP A 167 1.36 16.48 4.51
C TRP A 167 1.52 18.00 4.39
N GLU A 168 1.22 18.73 5.47
CA GLU A 168 1.43 20.17 5.55
C GLU A 168 2.88 20.56 5.26
N GLY A 169 3.07 21.71 4.56
CA GLY A 169 4.39 22.20 4.15
C GLY A 169 4.93 21.59 2.84
N VAL A 170 4.34 20.51 2.38
CA VAL A 170 4.64 19.97 1.05
C VAL A 170 3.96 20.82 -0.02
N ARG A 171 4.65 21.06 -1.13
CA ARG A 171 4.10 21.83 -2.26
C ARG A 171 2.82 21.17 -2.79
N PRO A 172 1.69 21.90 -2.87
CA PRO A 172 0.42 21.31 -3.31
C PRO A 172 0.44 20.78 -4.76
N ASP A 173 1.23 21.42 -5.63
CA ASP A 173 1.40 21.02 -7.04
C ASP A 173 2.26 19.75 -7.22
N ALA A 174 3.00 19.34 -6.19
CA ALA A 174 3.80 18.13 -6.17
C ALA A 174 3.10 16.95 -5.49
N LEU A 175 1.97 17.16 -4.79
CA LEU A 175 1.27 16.13 -4.01
C LEU A 175 -0.04 15.73 -4.69
N HIS A 176 -0.13 14.47 -5.10
CA HIS A 176 -1.26 13.94 -5.88
C HIS A 176 -1.93 12.76 -5.16
N VAL A 177 -3.22 12.52 -5.45
CA VAL A 177 -3.91 11.31 -4.99
C VAL A 177 -3.79 10.22 -6.05
N ALA A 178 -3.20 9.10 -5.67
CA ALA A 178 -3.17 7.89 -6.47
C ALA A 178 -3.64 6.71 -5.61
N HIS A 179 -4.90 6.30 -5.79
CA HIS A 179 -5.44 5.15 -5.06
C HIS A 179 -4.61 3.91 -5.33
N ASN A 180 -4.36 3.11 -4.30
CA ASN A 180 -3.71 1.83 -4.42
C ASN A 180 -4.54 0.90 -5.33
N GLY A 181 -3.82 0.10 -6.14
CA GLY A 181 -4.42 -0.90 -6.99
C GLY A 181 -4.57 -2.24 -6.29
N ILE A 182 -5.48 -3.05 -6.83
CA ILE A 182 -5.63 -4.47 -6.52
C ILE A 182 -5.67 -5.28 -7.82
N ASP A 183 -5.15 -6.50 -7.75
CA ASP A 183 -5.28 -7.46 -8.85
C ASP A 183 -6.67 -8.10 -8.80
N LEU A 184 -7.59 -7.57 -9.58
CA LEU A 184 -8.98 -8.04 -9.62
C LEU A 184 -9.14 -9.52 -9.98
N ALA A 185 -8.16 -10.12 -10.66
CA ALA A 185 -8.18 -11.56 -11.00
C ALA A 185 -7.93 -12.43 -9.77
N ARG A 186 -7.18 -11.94 -8.79
CA ARG A 186 -6.95 -12.63 -7.51
C ARG A 186 -8.14 -12.57 -6.56
N TRP A 187 -9.10 -11.68 -6.80
CA TRP A 187 -10.25 -11.44 -5.92
C TRP A 187 -11.57 -11.72 -6.67
N PRO A 188 -11.92 -13.00 -6.88
CA PRO A 188 -13.13 -13.37 -7.61
C PRO A 188 -14.37 -13.01 -6.82
N MET A 189 -15.42 -12.59 -7.54
CA MET A 189 -16.73 -12.34 -6.94
C MET A 189 -17.32 -13.63 -6.39
N GLY A 190 -17.92 -13.58 -5.20
CA GLY A 190 -18.57 -14.73 -4.56
C GLY A 190 -20.04 -14.50 -4.28
N ASP A 191 -20.72 -15.57 -3.79
CA ASP A 191 -22.17 -15.60 -3.59
C ASP A 191 -22.62 -15.40 -2.13
N ALA A 192 -21.69 -15.37 -1.16
CA ALA A 192 -21.97 -15.29 0.28
C ALA A 192 -22.97 -16.35 0.77
N ARG A 193 -22.56 -17.59 0.86
CA ARG A 193 -23.42 -18.72 1.23
C ARG A 193 -23.88 -18.78 2.70
N GLY A 194 -23.54 -17.75 3.50
CA GLY A 194 -23.88 -17.72 4.92
C GLY A 194 -23.90 -16.31 5.51
N ARG A 195 -24.44 -16.20 6.74
CA ARG A 195 -24.47 -14.96 7.51
C ARG A 195 -23.23 -14.86 8.42
N ARG A 196 -22.01 -14.86 7.82
CA ARG A 196 -20.78 -14.64 8.59
C ARG A 196 -20.05 -13.40 8.13
N ALA A 197 -19.40 -12.75 9.06
CA ALA A 197 -18.49 -11.67 8.78
C ALA A 197 -17.05 -12.23 8.64
N ILE A 198 -16.20 -11.52 7.91
CA ILE A 198 -14.76 -11.71 7.87
C ILE A 198 -14.06 -10.44 8.37
N TRP A 199 -12.98 -10.65 9.10
CA TRP A 199 -11.99 -9.62 9.40
C TRP A 199 -10.63 -10.14 8.92
N ALA A 200 -9.91 -9.35 8.13
CA ALA A 200 -8.60 -9.72 7.61
C ALA A 200 -7.56 -8.64 7.92
N GLY A 201 -6.37 -9.05 8.33
CA GLY A 201 -5.26 -8.15 8.63
C GLY A 201 -4.28 -8.70 9.65
N ARG A 202 -3.19 -7.96 9.89
CA ARG A 202 -2.26 -8.26 10.98
C ARG A 202 -2.96 -8.10 12.32
N ILE A 203 -2.85 -9.08 13.19
CA ILE A 203 -3.46 -9.03 14.53
C ILE A 203 -2.58 -8.19 15.44
N THR A 204 -2.96 -6.92 15.55
CA THR A 204 -2.29 -5.87 16.34
C THR A 204 -3.34 -4.92 16.92
N PRO A 205 -3.05 -4.23 18.04
CA PRO A 205 -4.01 -3.28 18.65
C PRO A 205 -4.53 -2.22 17.68
N ASN A 206 -3.67 -1.67 16.82
CA ASN A 206 -4.04 -0.62 15.87
C ASN A 206 -4.99 -1.08 14.75
N LYS A 207 -5.12 -2.39 14.50
CA LYS A 207 -6.09 -2.95 13.55
C LYS A 207 -7.44 -3.28 14.17
N GLY A 208 -7.56 -3.24 15.50
CA GLY A 208 -8.84 -3.28 16.23
C GLY A 208 -9.60 -4.60 16.14
N THR A 209 -8.90 -5.73 16.11
CA THR A 209 -9.52 -7.07 16.02
C THR A 209 -10.50 -7.33 17.16
N LEU A 210 -10.19 -6.87 18.39
CA LEU A 210 -11.08 -7.01 19.54
C LEU A 210 -12.38 -6.22 19.35
N VAL A 211 -12.31 -5.04 18.76
CA VAL A 211 -13.47 -4.22 18.41
C VAL A 211 -14.38 -4.97 17.41
N ALA A 212 -13.78 -5.59 16.39
CA ALA A 212 -14.53 -6.40 15.43
C ALA A 212 -15.24 -7.59 16.09
N LEU A 213 -14.58 -8.32 16.98
CA LEU A 213 -15.14 -9.45 17.73
C LEU A 213 -16.36 -9.01 18.58
N ARG A 214 -16.18 -7.94 19.35
CA ARG A 214 -17.27 -7.38 20.18
C ARG A 214 -18.46 -6.90 19.35
N ALA A 215 -18.19 -6.23 18.23
CA ALA A 215 -19.23 -5.75 17.32
C ALA A 215 -20.00 -6.91 16.69
N ALA A 216 -19.31 -7.96 16.20
CA ALA A 216 -19.94 -9.14 15.64
C ALA A 216 -20.76 -9.91 16.67
N THR A 217 -20.25 -10.05 17.90
CA THR A 217 -21.01 -10.65 19.03
C THR A 217 -22.30 -9.89 19.31
N ARG A 218 -22.23 -8.55 19.40
CA ARG A 218 -23.42 -7.70 19.63
C ARG A 218 -24.40 -7.73 18.44
N ALA A 219 -23.87 -7.90 17.22
CA ALA A 219 -24.70 -8.06 16.02
C ALA A 219 -25.32 -9.46 15.88
N GLY A 220 -24.90 -10.44 16.68
CA GLY A 220 -25.38 -11.82 16.61
C GLY A 220 -24.93 -12.56 15.36
N ILE A 221 -23.74 -12.25 14.83
CA ILE A 221 -23.17 -12.90 13.64
C ILE A 221 -21.82 -13.55 13.94
N ALA A 222 -21.53 -14.65 13.25
CA ALA A 222 -20.20 -15.25 13.31
C ALA A 222 -19.15 -14.33 12.69
N LEU A 223 -17.97 -14.21 13.31
CA LEU A 223 -16.83 -13.52 12.74
C LEU A 223 -15.67 -14.51 12.55
N TYR A 224 -15.12 -14.55 11.33
CA TYR A 224 -13.93 -15.29 11.00
C TYR A 224 -12.76 -14.31 10.86
N LEU A 225 -11.67 -14.59 11.58
CA LEU A 225 -10.45 -13.77 11.59
C LEU A 225 -9.39 -14.43 10.72
N ALA A 226 -8.77 -13.69 9.84
CA ALA A 226 -7.65 -14.15 9.00
C ALA A 226 -6.48 -13.16 9.08
N GLY A 227 -5.27 -13.68 9.31
CA GLY A 227 -4.05 -12.88 9.26
C GLY A 227 -2.98 -13.28 10.27
N PRO A 228 -1.75 -12.77 10.11
CA PRO A 228 -0.64 -13.12 10.99
C PRO A 228 -0.79 -12.48 12.38
N ILE A 229 -0.36 -13.22 13.40
CA ILE A 229 -0.24 -12.71 14.78
C ILE A 229 1.09 -11.97 14.88
N GLU A 230 1.06 -10.64 14.87
CA GLU A 230 2.25 -9.80 15.04
C GLU A 230 2.46 -9.41 16.51
N CYS A 231 1.39 -9.38 17.31
CA CYS A 231 1.44 -9.10 18.74
C CYS A 231 0.80 -10.25 19.52
N ALA A 232 1.63 -11.10 20.14
CA ALA A 232 1.18 -12.28 20.88
C ALA A 232 0.34 -11.91 22.11
N ASP A 233 0.74 -10.86 22.85
CA ASP A 233 0.01 -10.39 24.03
C ASP A 233 -1.40 -9.93 23.66
N TYR A 234 -1.51 -9.14 22.58
CA TYR A 234 -2.82 -8.72 22.07
C TYR A 234 -3.66 -9.91 21.58
N PHE A 235 -3.04 -10.90 20.95
CA PHE A 235 -3.77 -12.11 20.55
C PHE A 235 -4.30 -12.88 21.77
N ALA A 236 -3.55 -12.92 22.86
CA ALA A 236 -4.01 -13.52 24.11
C ALA A 236 -5.25 -12.81 24.69
N GLU A 237 -5.38 -11.49 24.52
CA GLU A 237 -6.58 -10.73 24.90
C GLU A 237 -7.82 -11.13 24.06
N LEU A 238 -7.63 -11.66 22.85
CA LEU A 238 -8.73 -12.12 22.01
C LEU A 238 -9.26 -13.51 22.44
N ALA A 239 -8.46 -14.32 23.12
CA ALA A 239 -8.81 -15.70 23.47
C ALA A 239 -10.18 -15.87 24.15
N PRO A 240 -10.59 -15.03 25.11
CA PRO A 240 -11.92 -15.11 25.73
C PRO A 240 -13.09 -14.89 24.75
N HIS A 241 -12.83 -14.28 23.60
CA HIS A 241 -13.81 -13.97 22.56
C HIS A 241 -13.77 -14.94 21.36
N LEU A 242 -12.70 -15.77 21.28
CA LEU A 242 -12.48 -16.73 20.17
C LEU A 242 -13.10 -18.09 20.47
N HIS A 243 -14.40 -18.10 20.74
CA HIS A 243 -15.22 -19.31 20.88
C HIS A 243 -16.37 -19.28 19.87
N ALA A 244 -17.00 -20.43 19.64
CA ALA A 244 -18.13 -20.50 18.71
C ALA A 244 -19.18 -19.39 19.00
N PRO A 245 -19.67 -18.66 17.96
CA PRO A 245 -19.49 -18.97 16.53
C PRO A 245 -18.26 -18.31 15.86
N HIS A 246 -17.41 -17.58 16.61
CA HIS A 246 -16.22 -16.92 16.07
C HIS A 246 -15.06 -17.91 15.87
N ARG A 247 -14.21 -17.66 14.84
CA ARG A 247 -13.07 -18.52 14.53
C ARG A 247 -11.85 -17.72 14.09
N TYR A 248 -10.67 -18.15 14.48
CA TYR A 248 -9.42 -17.76 13.88
C TYR A 248 -9.02 -18.79 12.82
N LEU A 249 -8.80 -18.33 11.60
CA LEU A 249 -8.48 -19.17 10.44
C LEU A 249 -6.97 -19.29 10.17
N GLY A 250 -6.15 -18.62 11.00
CA GLY A 250 -4.71 -18.54 10.74
C GLY A 250 -4.36 -17.44 9.73
N HIS A 251 -3.10 -17.45 9.29
CA HIS A 251 -2.62 -16.56 8.24
C HIS A 251 -3.01 -17.12 6.87
N LEU A 252 -4.19 -16.73 6.40
CA LEU A 252 -4.61 -17.03 5.03
C LEU A 252 -3.93 -16.08 4.04
N ALA A 253 -3.56 -16.60 2.88
CA ALA A 253 -2.95 -15.84 1.80
C ALA A 253 -3.51 -16.27 0.44
N GLY A 254 -3.36 -15.43 -0.58
CA GLY A 254 -3.73 -15.74 -1.95
C GLY A 254 -5.18 -16.21 -2.10
N ALA A 255 -5.37 -17.35 -2.75
CA ALA A 255 -6.70 -17.89 -3.08
C ALA A 255 -7.55 -18.23 -1.85
N ASP A 256 -6.94 -18.67 -0.74
CA ASP A 256 -7.67 -19.04 0.47
C ASP A 256 -8.28 -17.80 1.15
N LEU A 257 -7.53 -16.69 1.20
CA LEU A 257 -8.05 -15.43 1.72
C LEU A 257 -9.16 -14.88 0.80
N ALA A 258 -8.95 -14.94 -0.52
CA ALA A 258 -9.93 -14.51 -1.50
C ALA A 258 -11.23 -15.32 -1.39
N ALA A 259 -11.13 -16.64 -1.24
CA ALA A 259 -12.29 -17.51 -1.05
C ALA A 259 -13.05 -17.19 0.25
N ALA A 260 -12.31 -17.00 1.36
CA ALA A 260 -12.90 -16.63 2.64
C ALA A 260 -13.60 -15.26 2.57
N MET A 261 -13.01 -14.29 1.85
CA MET A 261 -13.57 -12.97 1.63
C MET A 261 -14.84 -13.04 0.76
N ALA A 262 -14.78 -13.79 -0.36
CA ALA A 262 -15.88 -13.96 -1.30
C ALA A 262 -17.10 -14.66 -0.68
N ASP A 263 -16.88 -15.58 0.28
CA ASP A 263 -17.93 -16.32 0.97
C ASP A 263 -18.51 -15.56 2.18
N ALA A 264 -17.93 -14.43 2.58
CA ALA A 264 -18.43 -13.62 3.68
C ALA A 264 -19.64 -12.76 3.24
N ALA A 265 -20.60 -12.56 4.15
CA ALA A 265 -21.73 -11.66 3.95
C ALA A 265 -21.34 -10.19 4.14
N VAL A 266 -20.28 -9.93 4.92
CA VAL A 266 -19.75 -8.59 5.20
C VAL A 266 -18.29 -8.69 5.65
N ALA A 267 -17.46 -7.76 5.24
CA ALA A 267 -16.11 -7.58 5.77
C ALA A 267 -16.12 -6.49 6.85
N LEU A 268 -15.37 -6.72 7.94
CA LEU A 268 -15.22 -5.73 9.02
C LEU A 268 -13.85 -5.07 8.94
N CYS A 269 -13.83 -3.72 8.89
CA CYS A 269 -12.63 -2.91 8.97
C CYS A 269 -12.72 -2.01 10.22
N THR A 270 -11.92 -2.30 11.23
CA THR A 270 -12.01 -1.67 12.55
C THR A 270 -10.72 -1.01 13.01
N PRO A 271 -10.03 -0.21 12.16
CA PRO A 271 -8.76 0.39 12.54
C PRO A 271 -8.92 1.39 13.70
N MET A 272 -7.92 1.39 14.60
CA MET A 272 -7.82 2.31 15.72
C MET A 272 -6.89 3.48 15.40
N TRP A 273 -6.64 3.72 14.13
CA TRP A 273 -5.82 4.79 13.58
C TRP A 273 -6.44 5.32 12.29
N GLU A 274 -5.96 6.44 11.79
CA GLU A 274 -6.38 6.99 10.51
C GLU A 274 -5.81 6.14 9.36
N GLU A 275 -6.64 5.21 8.86
CA GLU A 275 -6.23 4.24 7.83
C GLU A 275 -5.90 4.96 6.52
N PRO A 276 -4.67 4.85 5.99
CA PRO A 276 -4.26 5.60 4.81
C PRO A 276 -5.04 5.25 3.54
N PHE A 277 -5.45 3.98 3.40
CA PHE A 277 -6.25 3.52 2.27
C PHE A 277 -7.25 2.43 2.66
N GLY A 278 -6.78 1.32 3.25
CA GLY A 278 -7.61 0.17 3.57
C GLY A 278 -7.70 -0.83 2.41
N LEU A 279 -6.56 -1.41 2.01
CA LEU A 279 -6.49 -2.44 0.96
C LEU A 279 -7.51 -3.55 1.19
N VAL A 280 -7.67 -4.01 2.43
CA VAL A 280 -8.63 -5.06 2.78
C VAL A 280 -10.07 -4.67 2.43
N ALA A 281 -10.43 -3.39 2.57
CA ALA A 281 -11.75 -2.93 2.14
C ALA A 281 -11.90 -3.01 0.61
N ALA A 282 -10.89 -2.56 -0.15
CA ALA A 282 -10.89 -2.66 -1.61
C ALA A 282 -10.93 -4.12 -2.10
N GLU A 283 -10.19 -5.03 -1.46
CA GLU A 283 -10.17 -6.47 -1.71
C GLU A 283 -11.55 -7.10 -1.44
N ALA A 284 -12.19 -6.72 -0.33
CA ALA A 284 -13.55 -7.15 -0.02
C ALA A 284 -14.55 -6.69 -1.10
N LEU A 285 -14.48 -5.42 -1.51
CA LEU A 285 -15.33 -4.89 -2.58
C LEU A 285 -15.09 -5.62 -3.90
N ALA A 286 -13.86 -6.00 -4.23
CA ALA A 286 -13.55 -6.80 -5.42
C ALA A 286 -14.20 -8.19 -5.36
N CYS A 287 -14.26 -8.81 -4.19
CA CYS A 287 -15.02 -10.06 -3.99
C CYS A 287 -16.54 -9.86 -3.99
N GLY A 288 -17.02 -8.64 -4.19
CA GLY A 288 -18.44 -8.28 -4.05
C GLY A 288 -18.90 -8.27 -2.59
N THR A 289 -17.99 -8.29 -1.62
CA THR A 289 -18.34 -8.32 -0.19
C THR A 289 -18.44 -6.90 0.34
N PRO A 290 -19.64 -6.48 0.81
CA PRO A 290 -19.82 -5.16 1.38
C PRO A 290 -19.04 -5.00 2.68
N VAL A 291 -18.72 -3.75 3.04
CA VAL A 291 -17.84 -3.46 4.18
C VAL A 291 -18.59 -2.71 5.28
N ALA A 292 -18.46 -3.17 6.51
CA ALA A 292 -18.82 -2.39 7.71
C ALA A 292 -17.54 -1.93 8.40
N ALA A 293 -17.39 -0.63 8.62
CA ALA A 293 -16.14 -0.08 9.11
C ALA A 293 -16.33 1.00 10.18
N LEU A 294 -15.29 1.20 11.01
CA LEU A 294 -15.13 2.46 11.72
C LEU A 294 -14.81 3.57 10.71
N ASP A 295 -15.39 4.75 10.91
CA ASP A 295 -15.08 5.93 10.10
C ASP A 295 -13.71 6.48 10.49
N ARG A 296 -12.66 5.97 9.86
CA ARG A 296 -11.26 6.31 10.11
C ARG A 296 -10.49 6.45 8.80
N GLY A 297 -9.87 7.61 8.62
CA GLY A 297 -9.01 7.91 7.47
C GLY A 297 -9.73 7.74 6.14
N ALA A 298 -9.19 6.90 5.27
CA ALA A 298 -9.69 6.70 3.91
C ALA A 298 -10.88 5.74 3.78
N LEU A 299 -11.33 5.09 4.85
CA LEU A 299 -12.35 4.03 4.72
C LEU A 299 -13.66 4.54 4.13
N GLY A 300 -14.08 5.76 4.48
CA GLY A 300 -15.25 6.39 3.86
C GLY A 300 -15.08 6.61 2.34
N GLU A 301 -13.90 7.06 1.93
CA GLU A 301 -13.56 7.27 0.51
C GLU A 301 -13.51 5.96 -0.27
N VAL A 302 -12.91 4.91 0.30
CA VAL A 302 -12.77 3.59 -0.35
C VAL A 302 -14.10 2.87 -0.43
N ILE A 303 -14.84 2.81 0.65
CA ILE A 303 -16.10 2.06 0.75
C ILE A 303 -17.21 2.77 -0.05
N GLY A 304 -17.35 4.09 0.11
CA GLY A 304 -18.44 4.86 -0.50
C GLY A 304 -19.80 4.29 -0.10
N ASP A 305 -20.64 4.04 -1.10
CA ASP A 305 -21.99 3.46 -0.97
C ASP A 305 -22.01 1.92 -0.95
N CYS A 306 -20.83 1.28 -0.94
CA CYS A 306 -20.67 -0.19 -0.93
C CYS A 306 -20.54 -0.78 0.48
N GLY A 307 -21.04 -0.07 1.49
CA GLY A 307 -21.00 -0.53 2.87
C GLY A 307 -21.63 0.45 3.84
N ALA A 308 -21.20 0.40 5.09
CA ALA A 308 -21.68 1.32 6.13
C ALA A 308 -20.57 1.67 7.13
N LEU A 309 -20.50 2.93 7.51
CA LEU A 309 -19.58 3.45 8.49
C LEU A 309 -20.24 3.58 9.86
N ALA A 310 -19.44 3.45 10.90
CA ALA A 310 -19.79 3.72 12.28
C ALA A 310 -18.76 4.70 12.88
N ALA A 311 -19.23 5.69 13.62
CA ALA A 311 -18.36 6.66 14.29
C ALA A 311 -17.52 6.00 15.40
N ASP A 312 -18.10 4.96 16.05
CA ASP A 312 -17.52 4.26 17.18
C ASP A 312 -17.88 2.76 17.20
N GLU A 313 -17.35 2.04 18.19
CA GLU A 313 -17.64 0.62 18.40
C GLU A 313 -19.15 0.34 18.63
N ALA A 314 -19.89 1.26 19.30
CA ALA A 314 -21.29 1.07 19.60
C ALA A 314 -22.17 1.08 18.35
N GLY A 315 -21.80 1.86 17.33
CA GLY A 315 -22.48 1.95 16.05
C GLY A 315 -22.21 0.79 15.09
N LEU A 316 -21.14 0.03 15.29
CA LEU A 316 -20.73 -1.05 14.38
C LEU A 316 -21.79 -2.15 14.18
N PRO A 317 -22.53 -2.65 15.21
CA PRO A 317 -23.54 -3.67 14.98
C PRO A 317 -24.63 -3.22 13.97
N ALA A 318 -25.06 -1.98 14.05
CA ALA A 318 -26.00 -1.41 13.09
C ALA A 318 -25.37 -1.23 11.70
N ALA A 319 -24.10 -0.82 11.63
CA ALA A 319 -23.37 -0.71 10.37
C ALA A 319 -23.20 -2.08 9.67
N ILE A 320 -22.94 -3.15 10.42
CA ILE A 320 -22.89 -4.53 9.90
C ILE A 320 -24.20 -4.89 9.18
N TRP A 321 -25.35 -4.68 9.84
CA TRP A 321 -26.62 -5.00 9.24
C TRP A 321 -27.00 -4.11 8.05
N ARG A 322 -26.58 -2.84 8.06
CA ARG A 322 -26.75 -1.95 6.90
C ARG A 322 -25.89 -2.40 5.72
N ALA A 323 -24.61 -2.69 5.96
CA ALA A 323 -23.68 -3.15 4.93
C ALA A 323 -24.16 -4.43 4.25
N MET A 324 -24.67 -5.40 5.01
CA MET A 324 -25.17 -6.68 4.46
C MET A 324 -26.37 -6.53 3.49
N ARG A 325 -26.97 -5.34 3.40
CA ARG A 325 -28.06 -5.05 2.43
C ARG A 325 -27.54 -4.53 1.10
N VAL A 326 -26.27 -4.17 1.01
CA VAL A 326 -25.68 -3.63 -0.22
C VAL A 326 -25.53 -4.74 -1.26
N PRO A 327 -25.96 -4.53 -2.51
CA PRO A 327 -25.80 -5.51 -3.57
C PRO A 327 -24.33 -5.81 -3.86
N ARG A 328 -23.96 -7.07 -3.91
CA ARG A 328 -22.57 -7.51 -4.15
C ARG A 328 -22.03 -7.01 -5.50
N ALA A 329 -22.86 -7.00 -6.54
CA ALA A 329 -22.50 -6.46 -7.85
C ALA A 329 -22.09 -4.98 -7.80
N GLN A 330 -22.74 -4.17 -6.96
CA GLN A 330 -22.38 -2.76 -6.74
C GLN A 330 -20.96 -2.65 -6.16
N CYS A 331 -20.62 -3.49 -5.17
CA CYS A 331 -19.27 -3.53 -4.59
C CYS A 331 -18.23 -3.87 -5.64
N ARG A 332 -18.46 -4.92 -6.45
CA ARG A 332 -17.57 -5.34 -7.52
C ARG A 332 -17.38 -4.22 -8.56
N THR A 333 -18.45 -3.61 -9.04
CA THR A 333 -18.39 -2.50 -10.00
C THR A 333 -17.55 -1.34 -9.47
N ARG A 334 -17.69 -0.99 -8.18
CA ARG A 334 -16.87 0.06 -7.57
C ARG A 334 -15.39 -0.30 -7.56
N ALA A 335 -15.04 -1.53 -7.17
CA ALA A 335 -13.66 -1.98 -7.16
C ALA A 335 -13.03 -1.96 -8.55
N GLU A 336 -13.76 -2.43 -9.57
CA GLU A 336 -13.32 -2.40 -10.97
C GLU A 336 -13.09 -0.97 -11.49
N ALA A 337 -13.99 -0.05 -11.18
CA ALA A 337 -13.92 1.32 -11.65
C ALA A 337 -12.78 2.12 -11.02
N LEU A 338 -12.44 1.85 -9.73
CA LEU A 338 -11.55 2.74 -8.96
C LEU A 338 -10.21 2.12 -8.58
N PHE A 339 -10.16 0.80 -8.34
CA PHE A 339 -9.04 0.14 -7.65
C PHE A 339 -8.35 -0.94 -8.47
N GLY A 340 -8.72 -1.18 -9.72
CA GLY A 340 -7.98 -2.09 -10.59
C GLY A 340 -6.51 -1.63 -10.79
N ALA A 341 -5.56 -2.58 -10.81
CA ALA A 341 -4.14 -2.29 -10.97
C ALA A 341 -3.82 -1.45 -12.22
N PRO A 342 -4.44 -1.64 -13.39
CA PRO A 342 -4.22 -0.78 -14.56
C PRO A 342 -4.62 0.68 -14.29
N ALA A 343 -5.71 0.92 -13.55
CA ALA A 343 -6.12 2.28 -13.21
C ALA A 343 -5.13 2.99 -12.28
N MET A 344 -4.50 2.26 -11.35
CA MET A 344 -3.41 2.76 -10.51
C MET A 344 -2.21 3.15 -11.37
N VAL A 345 -1.73 2.23 -12.22
CA VAL A 345 -0.55 2.47 -13.05
C VAL A 345 -0.78 3.61 -14.04
N ALA A 346 -1.98 3.75 -14.62
CA ALA A 346 -2.31 4.87 -15.49
C ALA A 346 -2.17 6.25 -14.77
N ARG A 347 -2.50 6.31 -13.47
CA ARG A 347 -2.28 7.53 -12.67
C ARG A 347 -0.78 7.81 -12.48
N TYR A 348 0.01 6.77 -12.17
CA TYR A 348 1.46 6.92 -12.01
C TYR A 348 2.14 7.28 -13.34
N ALA A 349 1.75 6.68 -14.47
CA ALA A 349 2.33 6.95 -15.77
C ALA A 349 2.26 8.44 -16.15
N ALA A 350 1.13 9.11 -15.88
CA ALA A 350 1.00 10.54 -16.11
C ALA A 350 1.98 11.36 -15.26
N LEU A 351 2.24 10.93 -14.02
CA LEU A 351 3.18 11.59 -13.10
C LEU A 351 4.64 11.30 -13.49
N TYR A 352 4.96 10.10 -13.97
CA TYR A 352 6.30 9.78 -14.48
C TYR A 352 6.68 10.69 -15.64
N GLU A 353 5.76 10.91 -16.60
CA GLU A 353 6.00 11.82 -17.72
C GLU A 353 6.25 13.25 -17.24
N ALA A 354 5.48 13.70 -16.25
CA ALA A 354 5.62 15.05 -15.70
C ALA A 354 6.97 15.26 -15.02
N VAL A 355 7.40 14.32 -14.15
CA VAL A 355 8.71 14.45 -13.47
C VAL A 355 9.88 14.25 -14.43
N PHE A 356 9.76 13.36 -15.41
CA PHE A 356 10.77 13.16 -16.44
C PHE A 356 10.97 14.41 -17.29
N ALA A 357 9.87 15.03 -17.78
CA ALA A 357 9.94 16.24 -18.58
C ALA A 357 10.48 17.46 -17.82
N ALA A 358 10.34 17.48 -16.48
CA ALA A 358 10.83 18.54 -15.63
C ALA A 358 12.30 18.40 -15.22
N ALA A 359 12.91 17.22 -15.49
CA ALA A 359 14.30 16.94 -15.11
C ALA A 359 15.31 17.76 -15.93
N PRO A 360 16.44 18.12 -15.33
CA PRO A 360 17.54 18.75 -16.08
C PRO A 360 18.11 17.77 -17.11
N PRO A 361 18.57 18.27 -18.28
CA PRO A 361 19.17 17.40 -19.29
C PRO A 361 20.40 16.68 -18.75
N ALA A 362 20.58 15.41 -19.10
CA ALA A 362 21.65 14.53 -18.61
C ALA A 362 23.08 15.11 -18.74
N SER A 363 23.32 15.97 -19.73
CA SER A 363 24.59 16.69 -19.93
C SER A 363 24.92 17.71 -18.82
N SER A 364 23.93 18.26 -18.13
CA SER A 364 24.14 19.19 -17.02
C SER A 364 24.54 18.49 -15.72
N ILE A 365 24.12 17.23 -15.54
CA ILE A 365 24.37 16.41 -14.35
C ILE A 365 25.84 15.96 -14.30
N ALA A 366 26.40 15.55 -15.43
CA ALA A 366 27.81 15.16 -15.52
C ALA A 366 28.77 16.31 -15.17
N SER A 367 28.43 17.53 -15.58
CA SER A 367 29.24 18.74 -15.28
C SER A 367 29.22 19.11 -13.80
N THR A 368 28.08 18.94 -13.11
CA THR A 368 27.96 19.22 -11.67
C THR A 368 28.69 18.19 -10.81
N ARG A 369 28.68 16.90 -11.21
CA ARG A 369 29.48 15.84 -10.54
C ARG A 369 30.98 16.05 -10.67
N ALA A 370 31.44 16.53 -11.83
CA ALA A 370 32.87 16.82 -12.06
C ALA A 370 33.37 18.05 -11.30
N LEU A 371 32.48 18.98 -10.90
CA LEU A 371 32.83 20.18 -10.12
C LEU A 371 32.82 19.96 -8.59
N LEU A 372 32.23 18.84 -8.14
CA LEU A 372 32.10 18.48 -6.72
C LEU A 372 32.99 17.31 -6.30
N ALA A 373 33.74 16.71 -7.24
CA ALA A 373 34.79 15.70 -7.04
C ALA A 373 36.18 16.32 -7.02
#